data_64583d5fef0f66af067b820809e79bb4
#
_entry.id   64583d5fef0f66af067b820809e79bb4
#
_cell.length_a   1.000
_cell.length_b   1.000
_cell.length_c   1.000
_cell.angle_alpha   90.00
_cell.angle_beta   90.00
_cell.angle_gamma   90.00
#
_symmetry.space_group_name_H-M   'P 1'
#
loop_
_entity.id
_entity.type
_entity.pdbx_description
1 polymer ?
#
loop_
_entity_poly.entity_id
_entity_poly.type
_entity_poly.pdbx_seq_one_letter_code
_entity_poly.pdbx_strand_id
1 'polypeptide(L)'
;MIKVMSFNIRYGLADDGEHHWDNRKSLALARIQAFEPDLLGLQECRDDSQADFVRSNLPDYHFLGIHREGPGDTALEMAPLLFRRSAFGLLDSGCFWLSETPEIAGSTSWGSAYPRTVTWARLACRTTGTVLTYVNTHFDFEPTAIEGDARCLRQWLDQIRAQTPLILTGDFNADKESNAYRLLTDDGALIDPHRQAQPNQKDEATFHAFGRPEEMAPIDWILVSAHFGVLDAQIDRSREGNRFPSDHYPVTAVLDWQE
;
A
#
# COMPACT_ATOMS: atom_id res chain seq x y z
N MET A 1 12.73 -5.19 14.91
CA MET A 1 12.47 -5.67 13.54
C MET A 1 10.99 -5.54 13.25
N ILE A 2 10.60 -5.02 12.07
CA ILE A 2 9.21 -4.79 11.61
C ILE A 2 9.08 -5.37 10.20
N LYS A 3 8.05 -6.19 9.98
CA LYS A 3 7.75 -6.78 8.68
C LYS A 3 6.62 -5.99 8.02
N VAL A 4 6.86 -5.45 6.82
CA VAL A 4 5.93 -4.60 6.06
C VAL A 4 5.59 -5.25 4.74
N MET A 5 4.31 -5.23 4.36
CA MET A 5 3.84 -5.71 3.06
C MET A 5 2.89 -4.69 2.44
N SER A 6 3.07 -4.40 1.15
CA SER A 6 2.09 -3.76 0.27
C SER A 6 1.54 -4.78 -0.70
N PHE A 7 0.22 -4.85 -0.85
CA PHE A 7 -0.38 -5.83 -1.74
C PHE A 7 -1.70 -5.32 -2.35
N ASN A 8 -1.67 -4.97 -3.63
CA ASN A 8 -2.90 -4.79 -4.38
C ASN A 8 -3.53 -6.17 -4.60
N ILE A 9 -4.70 -6.40 -4.00
CA ILE A 9 -5.40 -7.71 -4.03
C ILE A 9 -6.39 -7.83 -5.18
N ARG A 10 -6.43 -6.89 -6.09
CA ARG A 10 -7.36 -6.77 -7.21
C ARG A 10 -8.81 -6.70 -6.77
N TYR A 11 -9.56 -5.77 -7.30
CA TYR A 11 -10.97 -5.50 -7.01
C TYR A 11 -11.85 -6.75 -7.12
N GLY A 12 -12.61 -7.05 -6.07
CA GLY A 12 -13.30 -8.33 -5.90
C GLY A 12 -14.39 -8.65 -6.91
N LEU A 13 -14.94 -7.64 -7.59
CA LEU A 13 -15.97 -7.80 -8.64
C LEU A 13 -15.43 -7.57 -10.06
N ALA A 14 -14.11 -7.50 -10.24
CA ALA A 14 -13.54 -7.41 -11.57
C ALA A 14 -13.88 -8.65 -12.40
N ASP A 15 -14.25 -8.45 -13.66
CA ASP A 15 -14.54 -9.55 -14.60
C ASP A 15 -13.25 -10.15 -15.15
N ASP A 16 -12.52 -10.83 -14.27
CA ASP A 16 -11.23 -11.44 -14.57
C ASP A 16 -11.33 -12.94 -14.93
N GLY A 17 -12.54 -13.44 -15.21
CA GLY A 17 -12.78 -14.83 -15.62
C GLY A 17 -12.25 -15.84 -14.60
N GLU A 18 -11.28 -16.68 -15.02
CA GLU A 18 -10.66 -17.69 -14.14
C GLU A 18 -9.87 -17.06 -12.97
N HIS A 19 -9.47 -15.79 -13.08
CA HIS A 19 -8.78 -15.02 -12.04
C HIS A 19 -9.73 -14.24 -11.13
N HIS A 20 -11.06 -14.46 -11.19
CA HIS A 20 -12.01 -13.84 -10.28
C HIS A 20 -11.63 -14.08 -8.82
N TRP A 21 -11.95 -13.12 -7.93
CA TRP A 21 -11.56 -13.14 -6.51
C TRP A 21 -11.83 -14.47 -5.82
N ASP A 22 -12.99 -15.07 -6.04
CA ASP A 22 -13.36 -16.34 -5.40
C ASP A 22 -12.43 -17.50 -5.73
N ASN A 23 -11.76 -17.46 -6.88
CA ASN A 23 -10.83 -18.51 -7.32
C ASN A 23 -9.41 -18.31 -6.78
N ARG A 24 -9.05 -17.09 -6.30
CA ARG A 24 -7.68 -16.74 -5.87
C ARG A 24 -7.57 -16.21 -4.44
N LYS A 25 -8.67 -15.94 -3.75
CA LYS A 25 -8.67 -15.39 -2.38
C LYS A 25 -7.84 -16.19 -1.38
N SER A 26 -7.85 -17.52 -1.48
CA SER A 26 -7.02 -18.38 -0.63
C SER A 26 -5.53 -18.26 -0.95
N LEU A 27 -5.16 -18.04 -2.22
CA LEU A 27 -3.78 -17.80 -2.61
C LEU A 27 -3.29 -16.44 -2.10
N ALA A 28 -4.12 -15.40 -2.22
CA ALA A 28 -3.81 -14.07 -1.69
C ALA A 28 -3.59 -14.12 -0.17
N LEU A 29 -4.49 -14.77 0.55
CA LEU A 29 -4.36 -14.99 2.00
C LEU A 29 -3.08 -15.77 2.35
N ALA A 30 -2.77 -16.83 1.59
CA ALA A 30 -1.58 -17.63 1.84
C ALA A 30 -0.27 -16.81 1.70
N ARG A 31 -0.22 -15.79 0.83
CA ARG A 31 0.95 -14.89 0.73
C ARG A 31 1.09 -14.03 1.98
N ILE A 32 -0.02 -13.46 2.46
CA ILE A 32 -0.04 -12.67 3.70
C ILE A 32 0.38 -13.54 4.89
N GLN A 33 -0.17 -14.73 5.01
CA GLN A 33 0.14 -15.65 6.10
C GLN A 33 1.57 -16.20 6.04
N ALA A 34 2.12 -16.43 4.86
CA ALA A 34 3.49 -16.92 4.70
C ALA A 34 4.54 -15.86 5.12
N PHE A 35 4.28 -14.59 4.82
CA PHE A 35 5.17 -13.50 5.22
C PHE A 35 4.92 -13.04 6.66
N GLU A 36 3.67 -13.14 7.16
CA GLU A 36 3.26 -12.66 8.49
C GLU A 36 3.64 -11.19 8.75
N PRO A 37 3.16 -10.22 7.96
CA PRO A 37 3.53 -8.82 8.14
C PRO A 37 3.07 -8.29 9.51
N ASP A 38 3.83 -7.34 10.08
CA ASP A 38 3.37 -6.55 11.22
C ASP A 38 2.49 -5.37 10.75
N LEU A 39 2.79 -4.86 9.55
CA LEU A 39 2.09 -3.79 8.84
C LEU A 39 1.75 -4.26 7.42
N LEU A 40 0.49 -4.18 7.04
CA LEU A 40 -0.04 -4.61 5.75
C LEU A 40 -0.89 -3.51 5.12
N GLY A 41 -0.47 -2.99 3.96
CA GLY A 41 -1.28 -2.12 3.12
C GLY A 41 -1.93 -2.92 2.00
N LEU A 42 -3.24 -2.83 1.88
CA LEU A 42 -3.98 -3.41 0.76
C LEU A 42 -4.49 -2.32 -0.17
N GLN A 43 -4.61 -2.64 -1.46
CA GLN A 43 -5.25 -1.80 -2.44
C GLN A 43 -6.32 -2.61 -3.17
N GLU A 44 -7.30 -1.94 -3.75
CA GLU A 44 -8.47 -2.53 -4.42
C GLU A 44 -9.30 -3.47 -3.52
N CYS A 45 -9.28 -3.24 -2.22
CA CYS A 45 -10.06 -4.02 -1.28
C CYS A 45 -11.50 -3.51 -1.22
N ARG A 46 -12.46 -4.33 -1.61
CA ARG A 46 -13.87 -3.97 -1.57
C ARG A 46 -14.50 -4.30 -0.21
N ASP A 47 -15.23 -3.34 0.38
CA ASP A 47 -15.90 -3.51 1.68
C ASP A 47 -17.20 -4.31 1.57
N ASP A 48 -17.05 -5.55 1.18
CA ASP A 48 -18.10 -6.57 1.13
C ASP A 48 -17.49 -7.93 1.50
N SER A 49 -17.93 -9.00 0.85
CA SER A 49 -17.38 -10.34 1.04
C SER A 49 -15.86 -10.43 0.89
N GLN A 50 -15.23 -9.52 0.11
CA GLN A 50 -13.77 -9.50 -0.03
C GLN A 50 -13.08 -9.02 1.27
N ALA A 51 -13.49 -7.88 1.82
CA ALA A 51 -12.94 -7.39 3.09
C ALA A 51 -13.35 -8.29 4.26
N ASP A 52 -14.58 -8.86 4.24
CA ASP A 52 -15.03 -9.80 5.26
C ASP A 52 -14.18 -11.07 5.27
N PHE A 53 -13.78 -11.57 4.09
CA PHE A 53 -12.85 -12.70 3.99
C PHE A 53 -11.49 -12.34 4.61
N VAL A 54 -10.94 -11.16 4.30
CA VAL A 54 -9.67 -10.70 4.88
C VAL A 54 -9.77 -10.57 6.40
N ARG A 55 -10.78 -9.86 6.91
CA ARG A 55 -10.99 -9.64 8.35
C ARG A 55 -11.13 -10.96 9.12
N SER A 56 -11.93 -11.89 8.58
CA SER A 56 -12.22 -13.17 9.24
C SER A 56 -11.01 -14.10 9.30
N ASN A 57 -10.10 -14.02 8.32
CA ASN A 57 -8.91 -14.86 8.25
C ASN A 57 -7.65 -14.21 8.86
N LEU A 58 -7.73 -12.92 9.22
CA LEU A 58 -6.66 -12.15 9.88
C LEU A 58 -7.17 -11.53 11.20
N PRO A 59 -7.70 -12.33 12.16
CA PRO A 59 -8.33 -11.81 13.38
C PRO A 59 -7.34 -11.08 14.31
N ASP A 60 -6.04 -11.40 14.20
CA ASP A 60 -4.97 -10.76 14.98
C ASP A 60 -4.62 -9.36 14.48
N TYR A 61 -5.20 -8.92 13.38
CA TYR A 61 -4.97 -7.60 12.82
C TYR A 61 -6.09 -6.62 13.17
N HIS A 62 -5.72 -5.36 13.30
CA HIS A 62 -6.65 -4.25 13.28
C HIS A 62 -6.76 -3.78 11.83
N PHE A 63 -7.98 -3.64 11.32
CA PHE A 63 -8.27 -3.22 9.95
C PHE A 63 -8.82 -1.80 9.96
N LEU A 64 -8.22 -0.89 9.19
CA LEU A 64 -8.66 0.49 8.99
C LEU A 64 -8.82 0.75 7.50
N GLY A 65 -9.99 1.20 7.07
CA GLY A 65 -10.28 1.55 5.69
C GLY A 65 -11.58 2.34 5.58
N ILE A 66 -11.65 3.20 4.57
CA ILE A 66 -12.82 4.04 4.23
C ILE A 66 -13.05 3.92 2.72
N HIS A 67 -14.31 3.90 2.31
CA HIS A 67 -14.71 3.89 0.90
C HIS A 67 -14.22 5.16 0.20
N ARG A 68 -13.57 5.00 -0.94
CA ARG A 68 -12.94 6.11 -1.67
C ARG A 68 -13.95 7.12 -2.22
N GLU A 69 -15.16 6.70 -2.63
CA GLU A 69 -16.18 7.58 -3.19
C GLU A 69 -17.00 8.32 -2.10
N GLY A 70 -16.77 8.01 -0.83
CA GLY A 70 -17.46 8.65 0.28
C GLY A 70 -18.90 8.17 0.48
N PRO A 71 -19.78 8.98 1.09
CA PRO A 71 -21.16 8.59 1.39
C PRO A 71 -21.96 8.26 0.13
N GLY A 72 -22.64 7.11 0.13
CA GLY A 72 -23.43 6.63 -1.00
C GLY A 72 -22.64 5.82 -2.04
N ASP A 73 -21.37 5.55 -1.77
CA ASP A 73 -20.53 4.70 -2.60
C ASP A 73 -21.14 3.30 -2.78
N THR A 74 -21.21 2.84 -4.03
CA THR A 74 -21.63 1.48 -4.38
C THR A 74 -20.48 0.62 -4.87
N ALA A 75 -19.35 1.23 -5.25
CA ALA A 75 -18.14 0.51 -5.61
C ALA A 75 -17.47 -0.10 -4.38
N LEU A 76 -17.62 0.54 -3.21
CA LEU A 76 -17.13 0.09 -1.89
C LEU A 76 -15.61 -0.14 -1.84
N GLU A 77 -14.86 0.45 -2.76
CA GLU A 77 -13.41 0.24 -2.84
C GLU A 77 -12.67 1.06 -1.80
N MET A 78 -11.69 0.42 -1.18
CA MET A 78 -10.83 0.99 -0.16
C MET A 78 -9.36 0.73 -0.48
N ALA A 79 -8.49 1.57 0.10
CA ALA A 79 -7.07 1.29 0.30
C ALA A 79 -6.80 1.12 1.81
N PRO A 80 -7.20 0.00 2.42
CA PRO A 80 -7.09 -0.18 3.87
C PRO A 80 -5.66 -0.46 4.30
N LEU A 81 -5.35 -0.11 5.54
CA LEU A 81 -4.16 -0.57 6.24
C LEU A 81 -4.54 -1.51 7.39
N LEU A 82 -3.68 -2.49 7.62
CA LEU A 82 -3.81 -3.41 8.73
C LEU A 82 -2.51 -3.41 9.55
N PHE A 83 -2.64 -3.55 10.86
CA PHE A 83 -1.49 -3.75 11.74
C PHE A 83 -1.75 -4.86 12.75
N ARG A 84 -0.70 -5.61 13.08
CA ARG A 84 -0.77 -6.70 14.06
C ARG A 84 -1.00 -6.15 15.46
N ARG A 85 -2.09 -6.55 16.13
CA ARG A 85 -2.50 -6.07 17.46
C ARG A 85 -1.47 -6.38 18.55
N SER A 86 -0.73 -7.49 18.41
CA SER A 86 0.33 -7.86 19.35
C SER A 86 1.60 -7.01 19.21
N ALA A 87 1.86 -6.45 18.01
CA ALA A 87 3.03 -5.61 17.74
C ALA A 87 2.78 -4.13 18.03
N PHE A 88 1.58 -3.63 17.75
CA PHE A 88 1.26 -2.20 17.81
C PHE A 88 -0.01 -1.89 18.57
N GLY A 89 -0.02 -0.71 19.23
CA GLY A 89 -1.20 -0.04 19.76
C GLY A 89 -1.58 1.16 18.93
N LEU A 90 -2.85 1.30 18.57
CA LEU A 90 -3.36 2.47 17.87
C LEU A 90 -3.39 3.69 18.78
N LEU A 91 -2.80 4.79 18.35
CA LEU A 91 -2.85 6.10 19.03
C LEU A 91 -3.83 7.04 18.33
N ASP A 92 -3.80 7.06 17.00
CA ASP A 92 -4.61 7.93 16.16
C ASP A 92 -4.70 7.36 14.75
N SER A 93 -5.74 7.72 13.99
CA SER A 93 -5.88 7.30 12.60
C SER A 93 -6.80 8.23 11.83
N GLY A 94 -6.68 8.22 10.51
CA GLY A 94 -7.54 9.00 9.64
C GLY A 94 -7.44 8.59 8.19
N CYS A 95 -8.20 9.29 7.39
CA CYS A 95 -8.20 9.19 5.94
C CYS A 95 -8.39 10.59 5.36
N PHE A 96 -7.79 10.82 4.20
CA PHE A 96 -8.06 12.01 3.40
C PHE A 96 -8.01 11.65 1.91
N TRP A 97 -8.55 12.54 1.08
CA TRP A 97 -8.62 12.33 -0.38
C TRP A 97 -7.47 13.02 -1.08
N LEU A 98 -6.94 12.37 -2.11
CA LEU A 98 -5.90 12.93 -2.98
C LEU A 98 -6.56 13.87 -3.98
N SER A 99 -6.74 15.11 -3.54
CA SER A 99 -7.39 16.18 -4.31
C SER A 99 -6.98 17.56 -3.78
N GLU A 100 -7.43 18.63 -4.44
CA GLU A 100 -7.28 20.01 -3.95
C GLU A 100 -8.13 20.31 -2.70
N THR A 101 -9.06 19.42 -2.36
CA THR A 101 -9.93 19.48 -1.16
C THR A 101 -9.87 18.17 -0.38
N PRO A 102 -8.73 17.86 0.28
CA PRO A 102 -8.48 16.54 0.86
C PRO A 102 -9.46 16.10 1.96
N GLU A 103 -10.12 17.05 2.62
CA GLU A 103 -11.11 16.82 3.68
C GLU A 103 -12.52 16.53 3.14
N ILE A 104 -12.76 16.69 1.83
CA ILE A 104 -14.07 16.44 1.22
C ILE A 104 -14.13 15.01 0.70
N ALA A 105 -15.01 14.21 1.32
CA ALA A 105 -15.20 12.81 0.95
C ALA A 105 -15.62 12.65 -0.52
N GLY A 106 -14.96 11.77 -1.25
CA GLY A 106 -15.20 11.51 -2.67
C GLY A 106 -14.67 12.59 -3.61
N SER A 107 -13.88 13.57 -3.12
CA SER A 107 -13.33 14.62 -3.98
C SER A 107 -12.30 14.08 -4.98
N THR A 108 -12.27 14.69 -6.16
CA THR A 108 -11.32 14.41 -7.24
C THR A 108 -10.71 15.72 -7.76
N SER A 109 -9.50 15.66 -8.29
CA SER A 109 -8.82 16.79 -8.93
C SER A 109 -7.91 16.30 -10.06
N TRP A 110 -7.36 17.23 -10.84
CA TRP A 110 -6.37 16.96 -11.89
C TRP A 110 -6.79 15.97 -12.97
N GLY A 111 -8.10 15.77 -13.14
CA GLY A 111 -8.64 14.82 -14.11
C GLY A 111 -8.61 13.35 -13.65
N SER A 112 -8.55 13.11 -12.35
CA SER A 112 -8.63 11.75 -11.78
C SER A 112 -9.83 10.98 -12.32
N ALA A 113 -9.61 9.74 -12.69
CA ALA A 113 -10.66 8.82 -13.10
C ALA A 113 -11.55 8.40 -11.91
N TYR A 114 -10.96 8.32 -10.72
CA TYR A 114 -11.63 7.94 -9.48
C TYR A 114 -11.15 8.79 -8.30
N PRO A 115 -11.98 8.97 -7.25
CA PRO A 115 -11.48 9.47 -5.97
C PRO A 115 -10.40 8.52 -5.42
N ARG A 116 -9.31 9.07 -4.91
CA ARG A 116 -8.21 8.31 -4.31
C ARG A 116 -8.00 8.74 -2.88
N THR A 117 -7.61 7.80 -2.03
CA THR A 117 -7.50 8.05 -0.58
C THR A 117 -6.13 7.67 -0.05
N VAL A 118 -5.78 8.34 1.02
CA VAL A 118 -4.67 7.97 1.91
C VAL A 118 -5.27 7.54 3.24
N THR A 119 -5.00 6.31 3.65
CA THR A 119 -5.32 5.80 4.98
C THR A 119 -4.06 5.84 5.84
N TRP A 120 -4.12 6.41 7.05
CA TRP A 120 -2.97 6.51 7.93
C TRP A 120 -3.31 6.13 9.36
N ALA A 121 -2.28 5.68 10.11
CA ALA A 121 -2.36 5.39 11.53
C ALA A 121 -1.07 5.79 12.25
N ARG A 122 -1.20 6.44 13.42
CA ARG A 122 -0.12 6.60 14.40
C ARG A 122 -0.15 5.40 15.34
N LEU A 123 0.95 4.68 15.38
CA LEU A 123 1.07 3.42 16.07
C LEU A 123 2.21 3.48 17.11
N ALA A 124 1.95 2.97 18.32
CA ALA A 124 2.98 2.75 19.33
C ALA A 124 3.44 1.29 19.27
N CYS A 125 4.73 1.06 19.03
CA CYS A 125 5.33 -0.26 19.12
C CYS A 125 5.23 -0.77 20.58
N ARG A 126 4.63 -1.93 20.79
CA ARG A 126 4.37 -2.45 22.14
C ARG A 126 5.62 -2.88 22.90
N THR A 127 6.69 -3.22 22.17
CA THR A 127 7.94 -3.67 22.78
C THR A 127 8.87 -2.53 23.15
N THR A 128 8.90 -1.44 22.37
CA THR A 128 9.82 -0.31 22.56
C THR A 128 9.15 0.97 23.04
N GLY A 129 7.83 1.09 22.86
CA GLY A 129 7.09 2.34 23.07
C GLY A 129 7.32 3.37 21.95
N THR A 130 8.18 3.10 20.97
CA THR A 130 8.46 4.01 19.87
C THR A 130 7.21 4.20 19.02
N VAL A 131 6.91 5.45 18.66
CA VAL A 131 5.77 5.80 17.82
C VAL A 131 6.22 5.91 16.37
N LEU A 132 5.43 5.35 15.45
CA LEU A 132 5.57 5.54 14.00
C LEU A 132 4.25 5.97 13.38
N THR A 133 4.31 6.55 12.19
CA THR A 133 3.16 6.75 11.31
C THR A 133 3.23 5.73 10.17
N TYR A 134 2.17 4.95 10.02
CA TYR A 134 1.98 4.03 8.91
C TYR A 134 0.94 4.58 7.95
N VAL A 135 1.25 4.57 6.66
CA VAL A 135 0.45 5.17 5.58
C VAL A 135 0.25 4.17 4.47
N ASN A 136 -0.96 4.09 3.92
CA ASN A 136 -1.26 3.29 2.74
C ASN A 136 -2.11 4.08 1.75
N THR A 137 -1.86 3.91 0.45
CA THR A 137 -2.56 4.63 -0.62
C THR A 137 -2.71 3.77 -1.88
N HIS A 138 -3.55 4.26 -2.80
CA HIS A 138 -3.65 3.80 -4.17
C HIS A 138 -3.87 5.02 -5.07
N PHE A 139 -2.85 5.39 -5.86
CA PHE A 139 -2.90 6.56 -6.76
C PHE A 139 -3.80 6.31 -7.97
N ASP A 140 -4.20 7.37 -8.63
CA ASP A 140 -4.89 7.28 -9.90
C ASP A 140 -3.92 6.80 -11.00
N PHE A 141 -4.45 6.37 -12.15
CA PHE A 141 -3.65 5.94 -13.30
C PHE A 141 -3.58 7.02 -14.41
N GLU A 142 -4.32 8.12 -14.27
CA GLU A 142 -4.22 9.26 -15.19
C GLU A 142 -2.92 10.04 -14.91
N PRO A 143 -2.06 10.28 -15.89
CA PRO A 143 -0.70 10.85 -15.65
C PRO A 143 -0.71 12.19 -14.89
N THR A 144 -1.68 13.07 -15.18
CA THR A 144 -1.81 14.37 -14.50
C THR A 144 -2.30 14.22 -13.06
N ALA A 145 -3.15 13.24 -12.81
CA ALA A 145 -3.64 12.91 -11.48
C ALA A 145 -2.54 12.27 -10.62
N ILE A 146 -1.74 11.35 -11.16
CA ILE A 146 -0.59 10.75 -10.47
C ILE A 146 0.34 11.82 -9.90
N GLU A 147 0.68 12.86 -10.69
CA GLU A 147 1.52 13.95 -10.19
C GLU A 147 0.81 14.79 -9.11
N GLY A 148 -0.48 15.01 -9.27
CA GLY A 148 -1.32 15.70 -8.29
C GLY A 148 -1.38 14.94 -6.97
N ASP A 149 -1.64 13.64 -7.04
CA ASP A 149 -1.68 12.72 -5.91
C ASP A 149 -0.35 12.74 -5.14
N ALA A 150 0.77 12.64 -5.87
CA ALA A 150 2.10 12.68 -5.26
C ALA A 150 2.38 14.02 -4.56
N ARG A 151 1.99 15.16 -5.16
CA ARG A 151 2.13 16.48 -4.54
C ARG A 151 1.25 16.62 -3.28
N CYS A 152 0.00 16.18 -3.34
CA CYS A 152 -0.92 16.21 -2.23
C CYS A 152 -0.39 15.36 -1.06
N LEU A 153 0.00 14.12 -1.34
CA LEU A 153 0.59 13.22 -0.33
C LEU A 153 1.88 13.82 0.24
N ARG A 154 2.79 14.32 -0.60
CA ARG A 154 4.04 14.95 -0.17
C ARG A 154 3.79 16.12 0.76
N GLN A 155 2.87 17.02 0.42
CA GLN A 155 2.54 18.18 1.25
C GLN A 155 2.03 17.75 2.63
N TRP A 156 1.24 16.70 2.73
CA TRP A 156 0.79 16.16 4.00
C TRP A 156 1.94 15.50 4.77
N LEU A 157 2.77 14.70 4.10
CA LEU A 157 3.94 14.06 4.71
C LEU A 157 4.92 15.09 5.29
N ASP A 158 5.13 16.23 4.63
CA ASP A 158 6.03 17.30 5.10
C ASP A 158 5.60 17.88 6.46
N GLN A 159 4.31 17.81 6.78
CA GLN A 159 3.79 18.29 8.07
C GLN A 159 4.08 17.32 9.23
N ILE A 160 4.22 16.03 8.94
CA ILE A 160 4.31 14.98 9.97
C ILE A 160 5.68 14.30 10.05
N ARG A 161 6.44 14.20 8.94
CA ARG A 161 7.70 13.42 8.84
C ARG A 161 8.81 13.91 9.76
N ALA A 162 8.83 15.20 10.09
CA ALA A 162 9.83 15.76 11.00
C ALA A 162 9.64 15.32 12.46
N GLN A 163 8.51 14.70 12.77
CA GLN A 163 8.09 14.40 14.15
C GLN A 163 8.07 12.91 14.47
N THR A 164 7.91 12.04 13.47
CA THR A 164 7.75 10.61 13.69
C THR A 164 8.35 9.77 12.55
N PRO A 165 8.95 8.62 12.87
CA PRO A 165 9.27 7.58 11.90
C PRO A 165 8.07 7.26 11.01
N LEU A 166 8.30 7.11 9.70
CA LEU A 166 7.26 6.94 8.70
C LEU A 166 7.51 5.69 7.85
N ILE A 167 6.44 4.94 7.60
CA ILE A 167 6.38 3.85 6.62
C ILE A 167 5.19 4.13 5.69
N LEU A 168 5.44 4.13 4.39
CA LEU A 168 4.44 4.35 3.33
C LEU A 168 4.41 3.14 2.42
N THR A 169 3.21 2.59 2.18
CA THR A 169 2.93 1.53 1.22
C THR A 169 1.91 2.01 0.21
N GLY A 170 1.92 1.45 -0.99
CA GLY A 170 0.88 1.75 -1.97
C GLY A 170 1.12 1.12 -3.34
N ASP A 171 0.05 1.13 -4.11
CA ASP A 171 0.06 1.09 -5.56
C ASP A 171 0.03 2.54 -6.07
N PHE A 172 1.13 2.97 -6.67
CA PHE A 172 1.29 4.36 -7.10
C PHE A 172 0.96 4.57 -8.57
N ASN A 173 0.59 3.50 -9.29
CA ASN A 173 0.30 3.55 -10.73
C ASN A 173 1.37 4.29 -11.56
N ALA A 174 2.58 4.33 -11.06
CA ALA A 174 3.73 5.03 -11.63
C ALA A 174 4.99 4.20 -11.44
N ASP A 175 5.91 4.26 -12.38
CA ASP A 175 7.23 3.65 -12.25
C ASP A 175 8.18 4.50 -11.38
N LYS A 176 9.30 3.90 -11.02
CA LYS A 176 10.31 4.56 -10.18
C LYS A 176 11.19 5.58 -10.92
N GLU A 177 10.94 5.82 -12.21
CA GLU A 177 11.54 6.91 -12.99
C GLU A 177 10.60 8.10 -13.13
N SER A 178 9.37 8.00 -12.61
CA SER A 178 8.34 9.03 -12.68
C SER A 178 8.66 10.25 -11.81
N ASN A 179 8.00 11.38 -12.13
CA ASN A 179 8.03 12.56 -11.26
C ASN A 179 7.38 12.29 -9.89
N ALA A 180 6.35 11.44 -9.83
CA ALA A 180 5.70 11.05 -8.59
C ALA A 180 6.67 10.36 -7.62
N TYR A 181 7.48 9.43 -8.11
CA TYR A 181 8.51 8.78 -7.29
C TYR A 181 9.55 9.79 -6.79
N ARG A 182 10.07 10.67 -7.68
CA ARG A 182 11.05 11.71 -7.31
C ARG A 182 10.50 12.66 -6.26
N LEU A 183 9.26 13.12 -6.40
CA LEU A 183 8.61 13.99 -5.41
C LEU A 183 8.61 13.39 -3.99
N LEU A 184 8.57 12.06 -3.86
CA LEU A 184 8.55 11.40 -2.56
C LEU A 184 9.96 11.04 -2.04
N THR A 185 10.99 10.95 -2.91
CA THR A 185 12.30 10.38 -2.56
C THR A 185 13.50 11.31 -2.74
N ASP A 186 13.45 12.31 -3.64
CA ASP A 186 14.65 13.09 -4.08
C ASP A 186 15.36 13.88 -2.97
N ASP A 187 14.65 14.26 -1.91
CA ASP A 187 15.28 14.96 -0.78
C ASP A 187 15.88 14.02 0.28
N GLY A 188 15.83 12.70 0.02
CA GLY A 188 16.33 11.68 0.92
C GLY A 188 15.49 11.48 2.19
N ALA A 189 14.33 12.13 2.29
CA ALA A 189 13.44 11.98 3.44
C ALA A 189 12.76 10.61 3.48
N LEU A 190 12.49 10.04 2.31
CA LEU A 190 12.00 8.67 2.17
C LEU A 190 12.98 7.85 1.34
N ILE A 191 13.23 6.64 1.79
CA ILE A 191 14.14 5.65 1.23
C ILE A 191 13.31 4.50 0.68
N ASP A 192 13.66 4.01 -0.51
CA ASP A 192 13.10 2.79 -1.08
C ASP A 192 13.91 1.57 -0.60
N PRO A 193 13.34 0.69 0.23
CA PRO A 193 14.01 -0.52 0.72
C PRO A 193 14.50 -1.44 -0.40
N HIS A 194 13.76 -1.55 -1.52
CA HIS A 194 14.16 -2.42 -2.64
C HIS A 194 15.39 -1.87 -3.35
N ARG A 195 15.42 -0.57 -3.65
CA ARG A 195 16.59 0.07 -4.25
C ARG A 195 17.80 0.06 -3.31
N GLN A 196 17.57 0.18 -2.00
CA GLN A 196 18.65 0.09 -1.02
C GLN A 196 19.21 -1.34 -0.89
N ALA A 197 18.35 -2.35 -0.87
CA ALA A 197 18.77 -3.75 -0.78
C ALA A 197 19.43 -4.25 -2.08
N GLN A 198 19.07 -3.67 -3.23
CA GLN A 198 19.49 -4.12 -4.56
C GLN A 198 19.96 -2.96 -5.44
N PRO A 199 21.02 -2.19 -5.04
CA PRO A 199 21.37 -0.90 -5.65
C PRO A 199 21.81 -0.98 -7.12
N ASN A 200 22.15 -2.17 -7.64
CA ASN A 200 22.63 -2.39 -9.00
C ASN A 200 21.65 -3.17 -9.88
N GLN A 201 20.46 -3.44 -9.37
CA GLN A 201 19.43 -4.14 -10.14
C GLN A 201 18.45 -3.12 -10.75
N LYS A 202 17.88 -3.49 -11.90
CA LYS A 202 16.76 -2.76 -12.47
C LYS A 202 15.53 -2.99 -11.59
N ASP A 203 14.68 -1.97 -11.53
CA ASP A 203 13.38 -2.12 -10.88
C ASP A 203 12.59 -3.26 -11.53
N GLU A 204 12.16 -4.19 -10.71
CA GLU A 204 11.41 -5.35 -11.16
C GLU A 204 9.91 -5.07 -11.09
N ALA A 205 9.19 -5.60 -12.08
CA ALA A 205 7.74 -5.40 -12.15
C ALA A 205 7.03 -6.00 -10.94
N THR A 206 6.09 -5.22 -10.40
CA THR A 206 5.14 -5.62 -9.36
C THR A 206 3.77 -5.89 -9.93
N PHE A 207 3.28 -5.07 -10.88
CA PHE A 207 2.11 -5.36 -11.71
C PHE A 207 2.48 -6.29 -12.86
N HIS A 208 1.66 -7.30 -13.13
CA HIS A 208 1.91 -8.32 -14.17
C HIS A 208 0.64 -8.79 -14.89
N ALA A 209 -0.52 -8.20 -14.58
CA ALA A 209 -1.79 -8.46 -15.25
C ALA A 209 -2.07 -9.97 -15.46
N PHE A 210 -1.94 -10.77 -14.38
CA PHE A 210 -2.07 -12.24 -14.40
C PHE A 210 -1.11 -12.94 -15.37
N GLY A 211 0.12 -12.40 -15.52
CA GLY A 211 1.19 -13.00 -16.31
C GLY A 211 1.26 -12.56 -17.77
N ARG A 212 0.71 -11.39 -18.09
CA ARG A 212 0.86 -10.74 -19.41
C ARG A 212 2.14 -9.89 -19.45
N PRO A 213 3.21 -10.32 -20.12
CA PRO A 213 4.52 -9.66 -20.06
C PRO A 213 4.53 -8.22 -20.58
N GLU A 214 3.68 -7.91 -21.54
CA GLU A 214 3.56 -6.59 -22.18
C GLU A 214 2.97 -5.52 -21.27
N GLU A 215 2.33 -5.92 -20.16
CA GLU A 215 1.69 -5.03 -19.21
C GLU A 215 2.49 -4.87 -17.90
N MET A 216 3.68 -5.49 -17.81
CA MET A 216 4.45 -5.50 -16.55
C MET A 216 5.06 -4.13 -16.21
N ALA A 217 4.83 -3.68 -14.96
CA ALA A 217 5.33 -2.39 -14.46
C ALA A 217 5.67 -2.41 -12.95
N PRO A 218 6.72 -1.65 -12.49
CA PRO A 218 7.14 -1.59 -11.08
C PRO A 218 6.39 -0.46 -10.32
N ILE A 219 5.09 -0.62 -10.11
CA ILE A 219 4.20 0.45 -9.64
C ILE A 219 3.80 0.36 -8.16
N ASP A 220 4.10 -0.75 -7.49
CA ASP A 220 3.87 -0.91 -6.05
C ASP A 220 5.17 -0.63 -5.28
N TRP A 221 5.13 0.27 -4.29
CA TRP A 221 6.31 0.65 -3.53
C TRP A 221 6.08 0.56 -2.03
N ILE A 222 7.19 0.33 -1.32
CA ILE A 222 7.35 0.62 0.10
C ILE A 222 8.38 1.72 0.19
N LEU A 223 8.07 2.81 0.91
CA LEU A 223 9.01 3.90 1.20
C LEU A 223 9.08 4.09 2.72
N VAL A 224 10.27 4.34 3.24
CA VAL A 224 10.49 4.47 4.69
C VAL A 224 11.35 5.69 5.00
N SER A 225 11.14 6.31 6.16
CA SER A 225 12.02 7.37 6.64
C SER A 225 13.37 6.81 7.11
N ALA A 226 14.39 7.67 7.22
CA ALA A 226 15.75 7.30 7.61
C ALA A 226 15.86 6.72 9.04
N HIS A 227 14.78 6.65 9.80
CA HIS A 227 14.73 5.99 11.11
C HIS A 227 14.77 4.46 11.03
N PHE A 228 14.69 3.90 9.84
CA PHE A 228 14.69 2.44 9.62
C PHE A 228 15.90 2.01 8.82
N GLY A 229 16.58 0.96 9.32
CA GLY A 229 17.54 0.18 8.54
C GLY A 229 16.82 -0.92 7.78
N VAL A 230 17.19 -1.13 6.53
CA VAL A 230 16.64 -2.19 5.67
C VAL A 230 17.44 -3.47 5.90
N LEU A 231 16.76 -4.51 6.38
CA LEU A 231 17.36 -5.85 6.55
C LEU A 231 17.11 -6.74 5.33
N ASP A 232 15.94 -6.62 4.73
CA ASP A 232 15.53 -7.35 3.52
C ASP A 232 14.42 -6.61 2.78
N ALA A 233 14.34 -6.77 1.45
CA ALA A 233 13.24 -6.28 0.63
C ALA A 233 13.05 -7.18 -0.60
N GLN A 234 11.83 -7.68 -0.81
CA GLN A 234 11.52 -8.69 -1.81
C GLN A 234 10.20 -8.40 -2.52
N ILE A 235 10.07 -8.92 -3.75
CA ILE A 235 8.81 -9.05 -4.48
C ILE A 235 8.42 -10.53 -4.43
N ASP A 236 7.29 -10.85 -3.81
CA ASP A 236 6.82 -12.24 -3.70
C ASP A 236 6.13 -12.69 -4.98
N ARG A 237 6.84 -13.43 -5.81
CA ARG A 237 6.34 -14.00 -7.08
C ARG A 237 5.71 -15.38 -6.93
N SER A 238 5.36 -15.78 -5.74
CA SER A 238 4.77 -17.09 -5.48
C SER A 238 3.39 -17.22 -6.12
N ARG A 239 3.20 -18.34 -6.78
CA ARG A 239 1.95 -18.73 -7.46
C ARG A 239 1.74 -20.24 -7.35
N GLU A 240 0.55 -20.71 -7.65
CA GLU A 240 0.26 -22.14 -7.68
C GLU A 240 -0.04 -22.58 -9.12
N GLY A 241 0.95 -23.18 -9.78
CA GLY A 241 0.87 -23.47 -11.21
C GLY A 241 0.71 -22.19 -12.01
N ASN A 242 -0.39 -22.04 -12.74
CA ASN A 242 -0.73 -20.83 -13.50
C ASN A 242 -1.69 -19.90 -12.75
N ARG A 243 -2.03 -20.20 -11.49
CA ARG A 243 -2.91 -19.37 -10.68
C ARG A 243 -2.10 -18.35 -9.89
N PHE A 244 -2.42 -17.09 -10.08
CA PHE A 244 -1.81 -15.97 -9.38
C PHE A 244 -2.68 -15.55 -8.18
N PRO A 245 -2.08 -15.05 -7.07
CA PRO A 245 -2.84 -14.51 -5.95
C PRO A 245 -3.55 -13.19 -6.27
N SER A 246 -2.99 -12.39 -7.17
CA SER A 246 -3.51 -11.15 -7.73
C SER A 246 -2.88 -10.90 -9.10
N ASP A 247 -3.22 -9.83 -9.78
CA ASP A 247 -2.50 -9.28 -10.94
C ASP A 247 -1.28 -8.44 -10.56
N HIS A 248 -1.10 -8.20 -9.24
CA HIS A 248 0.10 -7.65 -8.64
C HIS A 248 0.82 -8.70 -7.78
N TYR A 249 2.14 -8.58 -7.69
CA TYR A 249 2.93 -9.30 -6.70
C TYR A 249 2.98 -8.52 -5.37
N PRO A 250 2.85 -9.18 -4.21
CA PRO A 250 3.14 -8.53 -2.94
C PRO A 250 4.56 -7.99 -2.89
N VAL A 251 4.71 -6.78 -2.39
CA VAL A 251 6.00 -6.14 -2.13
C VAL A 251 6.26 -6.16 -0.64
N THR A 252 7.43 -6.61 -0.20
CA THR A 252 7.74 -6.81 1.21
C THR A 252 9.04 -6.13 1.61
N ALA A 253 9.12 -5.68 2.87
CA ALA A 253 10.35 -5.21 3.50
C ALA A 253 10.44 -5.71 4.94
N VAL A 254 11.66 -6.00 5.37
CA VAL A 254 12.00 -6.26 6.77
C VAL A 254 12.91 -5.13 7.25
N LEU A 255 12.43 -4.42 8.26
CA LEU A 255 13.05 -3.19 8.75
C LEU A 255 13.50 -3.36 10.21
N ASP A 256 14.54 -2.66 10.60
CA ASP A 256 14.90 -2.50 12.00
C ASP A 256 15.02 -1.02 12.35
N TRP A 257 14.84 -0.68 13.62
CA TRP A 257 15.04 0.68 14.09
C TRP A 257 16.51 1.06 13.97
N GLN A 258 16.79 2.25 13.45
CA GLN A 258 18.13 2.85 13.56
C GLN A 258 18.21 3.67 14.85
N GLU A 259 19.33 3.55 15.57
CA GLU A 259 19.63 4.31 16.77
C GLU A 259 19.93 5.79 16.48
#